data_3bd3482a8f9bf7ba302d7a36cc1b89c2
#
_entry.id   3bd3482a8f9bf7ba302d7a36cc1b89c2
#
_cell.length_a   1.000
_cell.length_b   1.000
_cell.length_c   1.000
_cell.angle_alpha   90.00
_cell.angle_beta   90.00
_cell.angle_gamma   90.00
#
_symmetry.space_group_name_H-M   'P 1'
#
loop_
_entity.id
_entity.type
_entity.pdbx_description
1 polymer ?
#
loop_
_entity_poly.entity_id
_entity_poly.type
_entity_poly.pdbx_seq_one_letter_code
_entity_poly.pdbx_strand_id
1 'polypeptide(L)'
;MSEQQPLIDKKFARRVDWNLLRTFVDIVRAGGIGAAARQLNKQQPSISAALKRLEEHVGAVLLHRSATGVEMTAAGKAMMALCEDMLESARLMPHQVAQAAKRVEGAVRIQIVSAIVSAEFDEAIASFHRRNPEIHIEIRVSPWRQVLDALEDGEVEVGIGYDSAVRAGLVYEPLFVERQQLYCARSHPLFGYRIGQPRELKGEGFVLAGDDEIETITHWRRRYGLGSRMTGLADDVNEARRLIVSGVGIGFLPTPAVRDEVARGVLWPLLYADLEPSYEIYLLARAEPARDTATQLFIDEVFRRIRAQHRA
;
A
#
# COMPACT_ATOMS: atom_id res chain seq x y z
N MET A 1 34.71 11.14 -16.89
CA MET A 1 33.93 9.89 -17.00
C MET A 1 32.56 10.31 -17.54
N SER A 2 32.32 10.02 -18.82
CA SER A 2 31.07 10.43 -19.50
C SER A 2 29.93 9.49 -19.06
N GLU A 3 28.92 10.03 -18.39
CA GLU A 3 27.65 9.35 -18.19
C GLU A 3 26.99 9.10 -19.55
N GLN A 4 27.01 7.85 -19.98
CA GLN A 4 26.21 7.42 -21.14
C GLN A 4 24.74 7.39 -20.69
N GLN A 5 23.96 8.40 -21.08
CA GLN A 5 22.51 8.33 -21.04
C GLN A 5 22.04 7.07 -21.80
N PRO A 6 21.13 6.27 -21.23
CA PRO A 6 20.61 5.09 -21.92
C PRO A 6 19.93 5.54 -23.23
N LEU A 7 20.41 4.99 -24.34
CA LEU A 7 19.83 5.20 -25.68
C LEU A 7 18.39 4.65 -25.67
N ILE A 8 17.40 5.53 -25.56
CA ILE A 8 15.99 5.15 -25.74
C ILE A 8 15.80 4.76 -27.21
N ASP A 9 15.74 3.45 -27.49
CA ASP A 9 15.47 2.96 -28.84
C ASP A 9 13.99 3.18 -29.20
N LYS A 10 13.72 4.33 -29.82
CA LYS A 10 12.37 4.66 -30.33
C LYS A 10 11.83 3.65 -31.37
N LYS A 11 12.68 2.78 -31.93
CA LYS A 11 12.30 1.75 -32.89
C LYS A 11 11.88 0.45 -32.19
N PHE A 12 12.29 0.23 -30.96
CA PHE A 12 11.95 -0.99 -30.20
C PHE A 12 10.44 -1.18 -30.10
N ALA A 13 9.69 -0.16 -29.66
CA ALA A 13 8.23 -0.21 -29.50
C ALA A 13 7.47 -0.51 -30.82
N ARG A 14 8.09 -0.20 -31.98
CA ARG A 14 7.51 -0.49 -33.31
C ARG A 14 7.84 -1.90 -33.81
N ARG A 15 8.87 -2.53 -33.29
CA ARG A 15 9.40 -3.83 -33.78
C ARG A 15 9.03 -4.99 -32.87
N VAL A 16 8.83 -4.74 -31.60
CA VAL A 16 8.50 -5.81 -30.63
C VAL A 16 7.07 -6.29 -30.85
N ASP A 17 6.93 -7.61 -30.97
CA ASP A 17 5.61 -8.25 -30.93
C ASP A 17 5.14 -8.33 -29.46
N TRP A 18 4.07 -7.63 -29.13
CA TRP A 18 3.47 -7.59 -27.78
C TRP A 18 3.10 -8.95 -27.23
N ASN A 19 2.81 -9.93 -28.11
CA ASN A 19 2.55 -11.29 -27.66
C ASN A 19 3.81 -11.98 -27.09
N LEU A 20 5.00 -11.55 -27.49
CA LEU A 20 6.25 -12.08 -26.90
C LEU A 20 6.39 -11.62 -25.46
N LEU A 21 6.07 -10.35 -25.15
CA LEU A 21 6.09 -9.81 -23.80
C LEU A 21 5.10 -10.55 -22.90
N ARG A 22 3.86 -10.74 -23.37
CA ARG A 22 2.85 -11.51 -22.66
C ARG A 22 3.32 -12.95 -22.41
N THR A 23 3.86 -13.62 -23.44
CA THR A 23 4.35 -15.00 -23.32
C THR A 23 5.48 -15.10 -22.30
N PHE A 24 6.37 -14.10 -22.21
CA PHE A 24 7.42 -14.04 -21.18
C PHE A 24 6.83 -13.98 -19.78
N VAL A 25 5.84 -13.13 -19.53
CA VAL A 25 5.14 -13.05 -18.25
C VAL A 25 4.47 -14.38 -17.90
N ASP A 26 3.81 -15.01 -18.88
CA ASP A 26 3.14 -16.30 -18.68
C ASP A 26 4.15 -17.42 -18.32
N ILE A 27 5.37 -17.41 -18.91
CA ILE A 27 6.44 -18.36 -18.58
C ILE A 27 6.89 -18.18 -17.13
N VAL A 28 7.12 -16.93 -16.70
CA VAL A 28 7.57 -16.62 -15.34
C VAL A 28 6.51 -17.02 -14.32
N ARG A 29 5.26 -16.65 -14.54
CA ARG A 29 4.14 -16.97 -13.64
C ARG A 29 3.83 -18.46 -13.55
N ALA A 30 3.97 -19.17 -14.64
CA ALA A 30 3.81 -20.63 -14.66
C ALA A 30 5.00 -21.41 -14.07
N GLY A 31 6.11 -20.72 -13.76
CA GLY A 31 7.34 -21.34 -13.25
C GLY A 31 8.15 -22.12 -14.30
N GLY A 32 7.79 -22.00 -15.61
CA GLY A 32 8.56 -22.67 -16.66
C GLY A 32 7.87 -22.77 -18.02
N ILE A 33 8.68 -22.99 -19.06
CA ILE A 33 8.22 -23.04 -20.46
C ILE A 33 7.18 -24.16 -20.68
N GLY A 34 7.40 -25.34 -20.11
CA GLY A 34 6.46 -26.47 -20.25
C GLY A 34 5.14 -26.24 -19.51
N ALA A 35 5.18 -25.60 -18.35
CA ALA A 35 3.98 -25.24 -17.59
C ALA A 35 3.18 -24.15 -18.33
N ALA A 36 3.85 -23.12 -18.80
CA ALA A 36 3.22 -22.07 -19.62
C ALA A 36 2.58 -22.64 -20.91
N ALA A 37 3.26 -23.57 -21.58
CA ALA A 37 2.74 -24.21 -22.79
C ALA A 37 1.41 -24.95 -22.50
N ARG A 38 1.34 -25.70 -21.41
CA ARG A 38 0.09 -26.37 -20.97
C ARG A 38 -1.00 -25.36 -20.66
N GLN A 39 -0.69 -24.31 -19.87
CA GLN A 39 -1.66 -23.29 -19.46
C GLN A 39 -2.23 -22.53 -20.67
N LEU A 40 -1.42 -22.27 -21.68
CA LEU A 40 -1.79 -21.51 -22.88
C LEU A 40 -2.35 -22.39 -24.01
N ASN A 41 -2.45 -23.72 -23.81
CA ASN A 41 -2.83 -24.69 -24.85
C ASN A 41 -1.95 -24.57 -26.11
N LYS A 42 -0.64 -24.36 -25.92
CA LYS A 42 0.35 -24.21 -27.00
C LYS A 42 1.42 -25.30 -26.91
N GLN A 43 2.10 -25.52 -28.03
CA GLN A 43 3.25 -26.43 -28.08
C GLN A 43 4.47 -25.79 -27.39
N GLN A 44 5.21 -26.54 -26.58
CA GLN A 44 6.42 -26.08 -25.89
C GLN A 44 7.46 -25.46 -26.81
N PRO A 45 7.76 -26.00 -28.02
CA PRO A 45 8.67 -25.35 -28.97
C PRO A 45 8.25 -23.93 -29.36
N SER A 46 6.93 -23.67 -29.51
CA SER A 46 6.41 -22.35 -29.84
C SER A 46 6.65 -21.33 -28.72
N ILE A 47 6.46 -21.74 -27.45
CA ILE A 47 6.73 -20.88 -26.29
C ILE A 47 8.22 -20.61 -26.15
N SER A 48 9.08 -21.65 -26.36
CA SER A 48 10.53 -21.50 -26.35
C SER A 48 11.04 -20.58 -27.46
N ALA A 49 10.49 -20.68 -28.66
CA ALA A 49 10.82 -19.80 -29.78
C ALA A 49 10.38 -18.33 -29.52
N ALA A 50 9.23 -18.15 -28.91
CA ALA A 50 8.75 -16.81 -28.51
C ALA A 50 9.69 -16.14 -27.49
N LEU A 51 10.12 -16.87 -26.46
CA LEU A 51 11.11 -16.38 -25.51
C LEU A 51 12.42 -15.99 -26.19
N LYS A 52 12.98 -16.90 -27.02
CA LYS A 52 14.23 -16.65 -27.74
C LYS A 52 14.13 -15.39 -28.63
N ARG A 53 13.03 -15.22 -29.36
CA ARG A 53 12.79 -14.01 -30.17
C ARG A 53 12.74 -12.75 -29.33
N LEU A 54 12.14 -12.79 -28.15
CA LEU A 54 12.13 -11.65 -27.24
C LEU A 54 13.55 -11.31 -26.78
N GLU A 55 14.33 -12.30 -26.33
CA GLU A 55 15.72 -12.14 -25.91
C GLU A 55 16.59 -11.56 -27.03
N GLU A 56 16.40 -12.01 -28.28
CA GLU A 56 17.05 -11.45 -29.45
C GLU A 56 16.67 -9.99 -29.72
N HIS A 57 15.39 -9.60 -29.51
CA HIS A 57 14.93 -8.21 -29.66
C HIS A 57 15.49 -7.29 -28.57
N VAL A 58 15.61 -7.80 -27.34
CA VAL A 58 16.13 -7.04 -26.19
C VAL A 58 17.66 -7.04 -26.16
N GLY A 59 18.30 -8.01 -26.81
CA GLY A 59 19.74 -8.20 -26.80
C GLY A 59 20.29 -8.75 -25.49
N ALA A 60 19.45 -9.40 -24.69
CA ALA A 60 19.84 -9.96 -23.38
C ALA A 60 19.07 -11.24 -23.08
N VAL A 61 19.72 -12.17 -22.37
CA VAL A 61 19.08 -13.36 -21.80
C VAL A 61 18.22 -12.93 -20.63
N LEU A 62 16.94 -13.29 -20.66
CA LEU A 62 15.96 -12.92 -19.62
C LEU A 62 15.74 -14.04 -18.61
N LEU A 63 15.81 -15.31 -19.06
CA LEU A 63 15.57 -16.48 -18.22
C LEU A 63 16.70 -17.50 -18.35
N HIS A 64 17.15 -18.02 -17.21
CA HIS A 64 17.98 -19.22 -17.15
C HIS A 64 17.12 -20.44 -16.90
N ARG A 65 17.44 -21.58 -17.52
CA ARG A 65 16.84 -22.87 -17.21
C ARG A 65 17.50 -23.44 -15.94
N SER A 66 16.70 -23.85 -14.98
CA SER A 66 17.15 -24.54 -13.78
C SER A 66 16.54 -25.94 -13.68
N ALA A 67 17.02 -26.76 -12.78
CA ALA A 67 16.47 -28.09 -12.52
C ALA A 67 15.01 -28.02 -12.02
N THR A 68 14.61 -26.91 -11.43
CA THR A 68 13.28 -26.68 -10.86
C THR A 68 12.37 -25.81 -11.74
N GLY A 69 12.84 -25.38 -12.93
CA GLY A 69 12.04 -24.55 -13.83
C GLY A 69 12.84 -23.45 -14.52
N VAL A 70 12.44 -22.19 -14.34
CA VAL A 70 13.15 -21.02 -14.89
C VAL A 70 13.47 -20.02 -13.80
N GLU A 71 14.62 -19.37 -13.90
CA GLU A 71 15.07 -18.30 -13.02
C GLU A 71 15.30 -17.02 -13.83
N MET A 72 14.80 -15.88 -13.32
CA MET A 72 15.00 -14.59 -13.97
C MET A 72 16.42 -14.06 -13.78
N THR A 73 17.03 -13.59 -14.86
CA THR A 73 18.25 -12.78 -14.80
C THR A 73 17.95 -11.39 -14.25
N ALA A 74 18.96 -10.55 -14.01
CA ALA A 74 18.76 -9.14 -13.68
C ALA A 74 17.98 -8.41 -14.78
N ALA A 75 18.29 -8.66 -16.07
CA ALA A 75 17.55 -8.15 -17.21
C ALA A 75 16.11 -8.69 -17.25
N GLY A 76 15.91 -9.97 -16.89
CA GLY A 76 14.59 -10.59 -16.78
C GLY A 76 13.71 -9.93 -15.72
N LYS A 77 14.27 -9.61 -14.54
CA LYS A 77 13.54 -8.90 -13.48
C LYS A 77 13.11 -7.50 -13.92
N ALA A 78 14.01 -6.74 -14.54
CA ALA A 78 13.71 -5.42 -15.09
C ALA A 78 12.62 -5.50 -16.19
N MET A 79 12.73 -6.48 -17.09
CA MET A 79 11.73 -6.72 -18.14
C MET A 79 10.38 -7.12 -17.55
N MET A 80 10.34 -7.98 -16.51
CA MET A 80 9.10 -8.40 -15.86
C MET A 80 8.34 -7.21 -15.30
N ALA A 81 9.03 -6.31 -14.58
CA ALA A 81 8.43 -5.10 -14.06
C ALA A 81 7.77 -4.24 -15.14
N LEU A 82 8.49 -4.00 -16.26
CA LEU A 82 7.95 -3.24 -17.39
C LEU A 82 6.76 -3.95 -18.07
N CYS A 83 6.83 -5.27 -18.22
CA CYS A 83 5.74 -6.04 -18.83
C CYS A 83 4.48 -6.03 -17.96
N GLU A 84 4.62 -6.08 -16.64
CA GLU A 84 3.48 -5.99 -15.71
C GLU A 84 2.78 -4.63 -15.81
N ASP A 85 3.54 -3.53 -15.89
CA ASP A 85 2.98 -2.18 -16.10
C ASP A 85 2.20 -2.06 -17.41
N MET A 86 2.77 -2.63 -18.48
CA MET A 86 2.13 -2.60 -19.79
C MET A 86 0.84 -3.44 -19.81
N LEU A 87 0.85 -4.63 -19.19
CA LEU A 87 -0.34 -5.49 -19.10
C LEU A 87 -1.43 -4.83 -18.26
N GLU A 88 -1.06 -4.16 -17.17
CA GLU A 88 -2.01 -3.42 -16.35
C GLU A 88 -2.61 -2.24 -17.13
N SER A 89 -1.78 -1.47 -17.83
CA SER A 89 -2.25 -0.40 -18.72
C SER A 89 -3.20 -0.93 -19.81
N ALA A 90 -2.91 -2.11 -20.37
CA ALA A 90 -3.76 -2.74 -21.37
C ALA A 90 -5.11 -3.22 -20.79
N ARG A 91 -5.15 -3.69 -19.54
CA ARG A 91 -6.40 -4.04 -18.84
C ARG A 91 -7.31 -2.84 -18.64
N LEU A 92 -6.71 -1.66 -18.44
CA LEU A 92 -7.46 -0.41 -18.23
C LEU A 92 -8.01 0.17 -19.55
N MET A 93 -7.45 -0.19 -20.73
CA MET A 93 -7.87 0.37 -22.02
C MET A 93 -9.38 0.25 -22.30
N PRO A 94 -10.05 -0.92 -22.13
CA PRO A 94 -11.48 -1.00 -22.38
C PRO A 94 -12.28 -0.04 -21.48
N HIS A 95 -11.83 0.12 -20.26
CA HIS A 95 -12.44 1.01 -19.28
C HIS A 95 -12.27 2.47 -19.67
N GLN A 96 -11.05 2.88 -20.05
CA GLN A 96 -10.76 4.25 -20.49
C GLN A 96 -11.47 4.61 -21.79
N VAL A 97 -11.60 3.67 -22.70
CA VAL A 97 -12.36 3.86 -23.96
C VAL A 97 -13.86 3.97 -23.68
N ALA A 98 -14.40 3.15 -22.77
CA ALA A 98 -15.79 3.25 -22.34
C ALA A 98 -16.09 4.59 -21.61
N GLN A 99 -15.11 5.12 -20.88
CA GLN A 99 -15.20 6.44 -20.24
C GLN A 99 -15.17 7.61 -21.25
N ALA A 100 -14.33 7.54 -22.27
CA ALA A 100 -14.30 8.54 -23.33
C ALA A 100 -15.64 8.61 -24.11
N ALA A 101 -16.39 7.50 -24.09
CA ALA A 101 -17.73 7.40 -24.71
C ALA A 101 -18.89 7.73 -23.78
N LYS A 102 -18.70 7.70 -22.45
CA LYS A 102 -19.70 8.07 -21.44
C LYS A 102 -19.01 8.83 -20.30
N ARG A 103 -19.47 10.06 -19.98
CA ARG A 103 -19.10 10.69 -18.71
C ARG A 103 -19.46 9.72 -17.58
N VAL A 104 -18.47 9.23 -16.86
CA VAL A 104 -18.72 8.44 -15.66
C VAL A 104 -19.09 9.43 -14.57
N GLU A 105 -20.35 9.41 -14.19
CA GLU A 105 -20.88 10.14 -13.04
C GLU A 105 -21.06 9.16 -11.90
N GLY A 106 -21.04 9.63 -10.67
CA GLY A 106 -21.26 8.79 -9.50
C GLY A 106 -20.51 9.31 -8.27
N ALA A 107 -20.43 8.47 -7.27
CA ALA A 107 -19.70 8.75 -6.04
C ALA A 107 -18.82 7.57 -5.64
N VAL A 108 -17.66 7.85 -5.06
CA VAL A 108 -16.85 6.87 -4.35
C VAL A 108 -16.90 7.25 -2.88
N ARG A 109 -17.54 6.43 -2.08
CA ARG A 109 -17.66 6.61 -0.63
C ARG A 109 -16.59 5.78 0.06
N ILE A 110 -15.73 6.47 0.78
CA ILE A 110 -14.56 5.90 1.46
C ILE A 110 -14.76 6.08 2.95
N GLN A 111 -14.57 5.01 3.70
CA GLN A 111 -14.49 5.10 5.16
C GLN A 111 -13.10 4.71 5.63
N ILE A 112 -12.48 5.54 6.47
CA ILE A 112 -11.07 5.45 6.81
C ILE A 112 -10.88 5.60 8.33
N VAL A 113 -9.92 4.88 8.90
CA VAL A 113 -9.48 5.12 10.27
C VAL A 113 -8.76 6.47 10.39
N SER A 114 -8.70 7.03 11.60
CA SER A 114 -8.10 8.35 11.81
C SER A 114 -6.58 8.35 11.55
N ALA A 115 -6.04 9.54 11.25
CA ALA A 115 -4.60 9.83 11.15
C ALA A 115 -3.82 9.02 10.10
N ILE A 116 -4.47 8.48 9.08
CA ILE A 116 -3.79 7.92 7.90
C ILE A 116 -3.08 9.05 7.14
N VAL A 117 -1.78 8.90 6.95
CA VAL A 117 -0.93 9.85 6.20
C VAL A 117 -0.12 9.08 5.16
N SER A 118 -0.45 9.24 3.90
CA SER A 118 0.26 8.63 2.77
C SER A 118 0.27 9.59 1.58
N ALA A 119 1.46 10.02 1.19
CA ALA A 119 1.65 10.88 0.02
C ALA A 119 1.14 10.21 -1.26
N GLU A 120 1.26 8.89 -1.35
CA GLU A 120 0.81 8.09 -2.48
C GLU A 120 -0.71 8.06 -2.60
N PHE A 121 -1.38 7.89 -1.46
CA PHE A 121 -2.83 7.92 -1.40
C PHE A 121 -3.37 9.32 -1.72
N ASP A 122 -2.76 10.36 -1.17
CA ASP A 122 -3.12 11.75 -1.46
C ASP A 122 -2.95 12.09 -2.95
N GLU A 123 -1.83 11.66 -3.56
CA GLU A 123 -1.61 11.86 -4.99
C GLU A 123 -2.55 11.00 -5.85
N ALA A 124 -2.96 9.81 -5.37
CA ALA A 124 -3.96 8.99 -6.04
C ALA A 124 -5.32 9.71 -6.08
N ILE A 125 -5.76 10.30 -4.96
CA ILE A 125 -6.97 11.11 -4.89
C ILE A 125 -6.90 12.29 -5.86
N ALA A 126 -5.79 13.04 -5.82
CA ALA A 126 -5.59 14.21 -6.69
C ALA A 126 -5.58 13.83 -8.18
N SER A 127 -4.90 12.73 -8.52
CA SER A 127 -4.84 12.24 -9.90
C SER A 127 -6.19 11.69 -10.38
N PHE A 128 -6.90 10.98 -9.52
CA PHE A 128 -8.23 10.46 -9.81
C PHE A 128 -9.21 11.59 -10.11
N HIS A 129 -9.27 12.61 -9.26
CA HIS A 129 -10.16 13.77 -9.45
C HIS A 129 -9.83 14.53 -10.73
N ARG A 130 -8.54 14.76 -11.04
CA ARG A 130 -8.16 15.42 -12.30
C ARG A 130 -8.63 14.67 -13.55
N ARG A 131 -8.73 13.36 -13.50
CA ARG A 131 -9.17 12.53 -14.63
C ARG A 131 -10.67 12.32 -14.67
N ASN A 132 -11.34 12.40 -13.54
CA ASN A 132 -12.75 12.09 -13.36
C ASN A 132 -13.42 13.19 -12.53
N PRO A 133 -13.48 14.45 -13.01
CA PRO A 133 -13.96 15.58 -12.24
C PRO A 133 -15.47 15.50 -11.89
N GLU A 134 -16.22 14.67 -12.60
CA GLU A 134 -17.67 14.46 -12.38
C GLU A 134 -17.95 13.38 -11.32
N ILE A 135 -16.91 12.67 -10.83
CA ILE A 135 -17.07 11.69 -9.76
C ILE A 135 -16.88 12.39 -8.42
N HIS A 136 -17.89 12.27 -7.58
CA HIS A 136 -17.83 12.77 -6.20
C HIS A 136 -17.01 11.83 -5.31
N ILE A 137 -16.10 12.37 -4.51
CA ILE A 137 -15.35 11.62 -3.51
C ILE A 137 -15.85 12.03 -2.13
N GLU A 138 -16.33 11.06 -1.36
CA GLU A 138 -16.76 11.26 0.02
C GLU A 138 -15.85 10.44 0.94
N ILE A 139 -15.22 11.10 1.93
CA ILE A 139 -14.36 10.44 2.91
C ILE A 139 -14.96 10.66 4.30
N ARG A 140 -15.19 9.57 5.02
CA ARG A 140 -15.62 9.57 6.43
C ARG A 140 -14.56 8.92 7.30
N VAL A 141 -14.28 9.53 8.45
CA VAL A 141 -13.40 8.95 9.45
C VAL A 141 -14.24 8.23 10.50
N SER A 142 -13.88 6.99 10.80
CA SER A 142 -14.59 6.16 11.77
C SER A 142 -13.65 5.15 12.44
N PRO A 143 -13.99 4.64 13.63
CA PRO A 143 -13.30 3.50 14.22
C PRO A 143 -13.31 2.28 13.31
N TRP A 144 -12.26 1.47 13.36
CA TRP A 144 -12.04 0.35 12.45
C TRP A 144 -13.23 -0.61 12.30
N ARG A 145 -13.89 -0.94 13.41
CA ARG A 145 -15.07 -1.83 13.38
C ARG A 145 -16.19 -1.27 12.52
N GLN A 146 -16.44 0.04 12.62
CA GLN A 146 -17.47 0.71 11.81
C GLN A 146 -17.09 0.78 10.33
N VAL A 147 -15.78 0.85 10.00
CA VAL A 147 -15.32 0.74 8.61
C VAL A 147 -15.69 -0.62 8.03
N LEU A 148 -15.47 -1.69 8.79
CA LEU A 148 -15.80 -3.05 8.37
C LEU A 148 -17.31 -3.25 8.23
N ASP A 149 -18.09 -2.79 9.21
CA ASP A 149 -19.56 -2.92 9.20
C ASP A 149 -20.16 -2.16 8.01
N ALA A 150 -19.72 -0.91 7.76
CA ALA A 150 -20.19 -0.11 6.63
C ALA A 150 -19.87 -0.71 5.25
N LEU A 151 -18.72 -1.42 5.14
CA LEU A 151 -18.38 -2.17 3.93
C LEU A 151 -19.30 -3.38 3.74
N GLU A 152 -19.55 -4.17 4.79
CA GLU A 152 -20.43 -5.34 4.75
C GLU A 152 -21.88 -4.94 4.40
N ASP A 153 -22.38 -3.88 5.02
CA ASP A 153 -23.72 -3.35 4.79
C ASP A 153 -23.86 -2.61 3.44
N GLY A 154 -22.74 -2.34 2.77
CA GLY A 154 -22.74 -1.65 1.47
C GLY A 154 -23.01 -0.15 1.55
N GLU A 155 -22.83 0.44 2.70
CA GLU A 155 -22.94 1.89 2.90
C GLU A 155 -21.78 2.64 2.22
N VAL A 156 -20.61 2.00 2.15
CA VAL A 156 -19.42 2.51 1.47
C VAL A 156 -18.83 1.47 0.52
N GLU A 157 -18.11 1.95 -0.48
CA GLU A 157 -17.46 1.11 -1.49
C GLU A 157 -16.03 0.72 -1.11
N VAL A 158 -15.34 1.61 -0.39
CA VAL A 158 -13.91 1.47 -0.06
C VAL A 158 -13.70 1.71 1.43
N GLY A 159 -12.95 0.83 2.07
CA GLY A 159 -12.45 0.98 3.42
C GLY A 159 -10.93 1.15 3.43
N ILE A 160 -10.40 1.95 4.35
CA ILE A 160 -8.95 2.04 4.58
C ILE A 160 -8.67 1.93 6.07
N GLY A 161 -7.81 0.97 6.41
CA GLY A 161 -7.44 0.73 7.79
C GLY A 161 -6.50 -0.47 7.92
N TYR A 162 -6.45 -1.03 9.10
CA TYR A 162 -5.56 -2.12 9.47
C TYR A 162 -6.31 -3.45 9.59
N ASP A 163 -5.57 -4.55 9.41
CA ASP A 163 -6.14 -5.88 9.62
C ASP A 163 -5.98 -6.30 11.08
N SER A 164 -7.11 -6.53 11.75
CA SER A 164 -7.14 -7.22 13.06
C SER A 164 -7.92 -8.53 12.98
N ALA A 165 -8.79 -8.69 11.97
CA ALA A 165 -9.56 -9.91 11.74
C ALA A 165 -10.11 -9.91 10.31
N VAL A 166 -9.60 -10.79 9.46
CA VAL A 166 -10.09 -10.95 8.07
C VAL A 166 -11.57 -11.37 8.10
N ARG A 167 -12.43 -10.55 7.48
CA ARG A 167 -13.86 -10.87 7.32
C ARG A 167 -14.12 -11.50 5.96
N ALA A 168 -14.93 -12.56 5.96
CA ALA A 168 -15.36 -13.21 4.73
C ALA A 168 -16.17 -12.21 3.86
N GLY A 169 -15.97 -12.26 2.55
CA GLY A 169 -16.66 -11.36 1.61
C GLY A 169 -15.96 -10.01 1.37
N LEU A 170 -14.91 -9.69 2.11
CA LEU A 170 -14.04 -8.53 1.85
C LEU A 170 -12.72 -8.95 1.23
N VAL A 171 -12.21 -8.14 0.32
CA VAL A 171 -10.87 -8.24 -0.26
C VAL A 171 -9.97 -7.23 0.44
N TYR A 172 -8.81 -7.68 0.86
CA TYR A 172 -7.79 -6.88 1.54
C TYR A 172 -6.58 -6.73 0.62
N GLU A 173 -6.28 -5.51 0.26
CA GLU A 173 -5.15 -5.20 -0.61
C GLU A 173 -4.16 -4.30 0.15
N PRO A 174 -2.91 -4.73 0.36
CA PRO A 174 -1.95 -3.96 1.13
C PRO A 174 -1.61 -2.64 0.44
N LEU A 175 -1.63 -1.54 1.20
CA LEU A 175 -1.27 -0.21 0.74
C LEU A 175 0.16 0.17 1.14
N PHE A 176 0.44 0.18 2.43
CA PHE A 176 1.74 0.52 2.99
C PHE A 176 1.89 0.00 4.43
N VAL A 177 3.13 0.00 4.92
CA VAL A 177 3.43 -0.32 6.32
C VAL A 177 3.46 0.97 7.13
N GLU A 178 2.60 1.07 8.14
CA GLU A 178 2.61 2.16 9.10
C GLU A 178 3.48 1.81 10.31
N ARG A 179 4.32 2.76 10.73
CA ARG A 179 5.15 2.66 11.93
C ARG A 179 4.57 3.53 13.02
N GLN A 180 4.48 2.96 14.22
CA GLN A 180 4.06 3.64 15.42
C GLN A 180 5.25 3.91 16.33
N GLN A 181 5.32 5.10 16.85
CA GLN A 181 6.33 5.48 17.82
C GLN A 181 5.66 5.99 19.09
N LEU A 182 6.28 5.76 20.24
CA LEU A 182 5.82 6.29 21.52
C LEU A 182 6.38 7.70 21.72
N TYR A 183 5.50 8.67 21.96
CA TYR A 183 5.90 10.07 22.08
C TYR A 183 5.59 10.64 23.45
N CYS A 184 6.40 11.63 23.84
CA CYS A 184 6.11 12.53 24.96
C CYS A 184 6.20 14.00 24.54
N ALA A 185 5.52 14.88 25.27
CA ALA A 185 5.61 16.32 25.09
C ALA A 185 6.91 16.90 25.59
N ARG A 186 7.23 18.13 25.17
CA ARG A 186 8.42 18.88 25.62
C ARG A 186 8.49 19.09 27.14
N SER A 187 7.35 19.15 27.82
CA SER A 187 7.24 19.30 29.27
C SER A 187 7.48 18.01 30.06
N HIS A 188 7.56 16.86 29.38
CA HIS A 188 7.69 15.56 30.04
C HIS A 188 9.14 15.32 30.51
N PRO A 189 9.37 14.71 31.71
CA PRO A 189 10.73 14.42 32.21
C PRO A 189 11.59 13.56 31.27
N LEU A 190 10.98 12.72 30.44
CA LEU A 190 11.67 11.87 29.47
C LEU A 190 11.97 12.58 28.14
N PHE A 191 11.64 13.86 28.00
CA PHE A 191 11.96 14.59 26.78
C PHE A 191 13.48 14.67 26.56
N GLY A 192 13.93 14.30 25.38
CA GLY A 192 15.37 14.25 25.04
C GLY A 192 16.03 12.89 25.29
N TYR A 193 15.33 11.96 25.95
CA TYR A 193 15.86 10.62 26.22
C TYR A 193 15.29 9.58 25.25
N ARG A 194 16.07 8.53 24.96
CA ARG A 194 15.64 7.32 24.24
C ARG A 194 15.63 6.15 25.19
N ILE A 195 14.62 5.31 25.10
CA ILE A 195 14.36 4.19 25.96
C ILE A 195 14.75 2.89 25.25
N GLY A 196 15.75 2.19 25.79
CA GLY A 196 16.22 0.90 25.28
C GLY A 196 15.42 -0.29 25.82
N GLN A 197 14.83 -0.14 26.99
CA GLN A 197 14.00 -1.18 27.59
C GLN A 197 12.61 -0.63 27.89
N PRO A 198 11.58 -0.98 27.10
CA PRO A 198 10.22 -0.42 27.27
C PRO A 198 9.65 -0.57 28.69
N ARG A 199 10.10 -1.58 29.45
CA ARG A 199 9.68 -1.77 30.86
C ARG A 199 10.06 -0.62 31.79
N GLU A 200 11.03 0.21 31.42
CA GLU A 200 11.42 1.42 32.19
C GLU A 200 10.28 2.45 32.23
N LEU A 201 9.35 2.39 31.28
CA LEU A 201 8.17 3.24 31.20
C LEU A 201 7.01 2.76 32.09
N LYS A 202 7.24 1.71 32.89
CA LYS A 202 6.22 1.19 33.80
C LYS A 202 5.94 2.22 34.90
N GLY A 203 4.68 2.65 34.98
CA GLY A 203 4.27 3.70 35.91
C GLY A 203 4.07 5.07 35.24
N GLU A 204 4.55 5.28 34.04
CA GLU A 204 4.22 6.48 33.27
C GLU A 204 2.72 6.57 32.97
N GLY A 205 2.23 7.79 32.84
CA GLY A 205 0.85 8.05 32.45
C GLY A 205 0.69 7.89 30.95
N PHE A 206 -0.25 7.05 30.52
CA PHE A 206 -0.53 6.80 29.13
C PHE A 206 -1.78 7.52 28.64
N VAL A 207 -1.70 8.07 27.44
CA VAL A 207 -2.83 8.51 26.63
C VAL A 207 -3.15 7.41 25.62
N LEU A 208 -4.40 6.99 25.54
CA LEU A 208 -4.89 5.94 24.65
C LEU A 208 -5.86 6.53 23.63
N ALA A 209 -5.88 5.94 22.43
CA ALA A 209 -6.78 6.33 21.35
C ALA A 209 -8.10 5.52 21.33
N GLY A 210 -8.52 4.97 22.45
CA GLY A 210 -9.80 4.28 22.60
C GLY A 210 -9.99 3.16 21.57
N ASP A 211 -11.09 3.22 20.83
CA ASP A 211 -11.44 2.23 19.80
C ASP A 211 -10.55 2.31 18.54
N ASP A 212 -9.77 3.38 18.40
CA ASP A 212 -8.76 3.53 17.34
C ASP A 212 -7.39 2.92 17.72
N GLU A 213 -7.21 2.46 18.98
CA GLU A 213 -5.98 1.79 19.35
C GLU A 213 -5.96 0.37 18.79
N ILE A 214 -5.11 0.14 17.81
CA ILE A 214 -5.01 -1.15 17.16
C ILE A 214 -4.48 -2.25 18.10
N GLU A 215 -4.87 -3.48 17.80
CA GLU A 215 -4.54 -4.64 18.61
C GLU A 215 -3.02 -4.85 18.75
N THR A 216 -2.25 -4.57 17.70
CA THR A 216 -0.78 -4.62 17.72
C THR A 216 -0.18 -3.72 18.79
N ILE A 217 -0.68 -2.49 18.97
CA ILE A 217 -0.24 -1.57 20.02
C ILE A 217 -0.68 -2.05 21.40
N THR A 218 -1.92 -2.49 21.52
CA THR A 218 -2.42 -3.07 22.78
C THR A 218 -1.59 -4.28 23.21
N HIS A 219 -1.28 -5.21 22.31
CA HIS A 219 -0.41 -6.36 22.56
C HIS A 219 1.01 -5.93 22.95
N TRP A 220 1.59 -4.96 22.23
CA TRP A 220 2.91 -4.42 22.53
C TRP A 220 2.93 -3.83 23.96
N ARG A 221 1.96 -2.99 24.33
CA ARG A 221 1.87 -2.42 25.68
C ARG A 221 1.75 -3.52 26.76
N ARG A 222 0.87 -4.50 26.56
CA ARG A 222 0.68 -5.63 27.48
C ARG A 222 1.95 -6.45 27.66
N ARG A 223 2.69 -6.72 26.59
CA ARG A 223 3.96 -7.46 26.64
C ARG A 223 4.98 -6.84 27.58
N TYR A 224 5.00 -5.51 27.68
CA TYR A 224 5.93 -4.78 28.55
C TYR A 224 5.30 -4.30 29.87
N GLY A 225 4.03 -4.59 30.10
CA GLY A 225 3.30 -4.21 31.31
C GLY A 225 3.04 -2.70 31.40
N LEU A 226 2.77 -2.06 30.27
CA LEU A 226 2.58 -0.61 30.13
C LEU A 226 1.10 -0.24 30.00
N GLY A 227 0.76 1.01 30.35
CA GLY A 227 -0.59 1.55 30.22
C GLY A 227 -1.52 1.18 31.37
N SER A 228 -0.99 0.66 32.50
CA SER A 228 -1.79 0.44 33.70
C SER A 228 -2.26 1.75 34.33
N ARG A 229 -1.51 2.84 34.16
CA ARG A 229 -1.89 4.19 34.53
C ARG A 229 -2.33 4.93 33.27
N MET A 230 -3.63 4.98 33.05
CA MET A 230 -4.22 5.79 31.98
C MET A 230 -4.44 7.22 32.53
N THR A 231 -3.84 8.21 31.87
CA THR A 231 -3.99 9.63 32.21
C THR A 231 -4.83 10.40 31.20
N GLY A 232 -5.05 9.83 30.01
CA GLY A 232 -5.93 10.38 28.99
C GLY A 232 -6.52 9.29 28.13
N LEU A 233 -7.74 9.53 27.66
CA LEU A 233 -8.45 8.71 26.68
C LEU A 233 -9.07 9.63 25.65
N ALA A 234 -8.93 9.29 24.39
CA ALA A 234 -9.54 10.00 23.28
C ALA A 234 -10.25 9.01 22.35
N ASP A 235 -11.21 9.47 21.56
CA ASP A 235 -11.96 8.62 20.66
C ASP A 235 -11.19 8.34 19.36
N ASP A 236 -10.22 9.20 19.03
CA ASP A 236 -9.39 9.05 17.83
C ASP A 236 -7.92 9.46 18.09
N VAL A 237 -7.06 9.12 17.13
CA VAL A 237 -5.61 9.39 17.20
C VAL A 237 -5.29 10.90 17.19
N ASN A 238 -6.09 11.75 16.54
CA ASN A 238 -5.82 13.20 16.49
C ASN A 238 -6.07 13.85 17.86
N GLU A 239 -7.13 13.45 18.55
CA GLU A 239 -7.39 13.92 19.91
C GLU A 239 -6.41 13.31 20.91
N ALA A 240 -5.99 12.04 20.74
CA ALA A 240 -4.91 11.45 21.54
C ALA A 240 -3.60 12.26 21.35
N ARG A 241 -3.25 12.64 20.12
CA ARG A 241 -2.11 13.52 19.80
C ARG A 241 -2.22 14.85 20.54
N ARG A 242 -3.41 15.47 20.56
CA ARG A 242 -3.65 16.72 21.29
C ARG A 242 -3.34 16.58 22.78
N LEU A 243 -3.81 15.51 23.43
CA LEU A 243 -3.54 15.22 24.82
C LEU A 243 -2.05 15.00 25.09
N ILE A 244 -1.37 14.24 24.23
CA ILE A 244 0.08 13.99 24.33
C ILE A 244 0.86 15.30 24.20
N VAL A 245 0.57 16.12 23.18
CA VAL A 245 1.21 17.44 22.99
C VAL A 245 0.99 18.35 24.18
N SER A 246 -0.19 18.27 24.83
CA SER A 246 -0.52 19.04 26.03
C SER A 246 0.17 18.51 27.31
N GLY A 247 0.92 17.41 27.22
CA GLY A 247 1.67 16.86 28.37
C GLY A 247 0.83 16.03 29.34
N VAL A 248 -0.35 15.56 28.93
CA VAL A 248 -1.23 14.72 29.76
C VAL A 248 -0.59 13.35 30.05
N GLY A 249 0.21 12.84 29.11
CA GLY A 249 0.92 11.58 29.25
C GLY A 249 1.72 11.26 27.99
N ILE A 250 2.26 10.03 27.95
CA ILE A 250 2.93 9.48 26.76
C ILE A 250 1.93 8.63 25.97
N GLY A 251 2.13 8.49 24.67
CA GLY A 251 1.22 7.67 23.84
C GLY A 251 1.79 7.33 22.49
N PHE A 252 1.22 6.32 21.85
CA PHE A 252 1.58 5.91 20.50
C PHE A 252 0.89 6.79 19.47
N LEU A 253 1.68 7.22 18.47
CA LEU A 253 1.18 7.97 17.32
C LEU A 253 1.87 7.47 16.04
N PRO A 254 1.18 7.48 14.91
CA PRO A 254 1.80 7.21 13.61
C PRO A 254 2.95 8.19 13.34
N THR A 255 4.12 7.66 13.02
CA THR A 255 5.31 8.50 12.77
C THR A 255 5.09 9.58 11.71
N PRO A 256 4.40 9.29 10.57
CA PRO A 256 4.12 10.33 9.58
C PRO A 256 3.21 11.45 10.07
N ALA A 257 2.25 11.15 10.95
CA ALA A 257 1.23 12.10 11.42
C ALA A 257 1.77 13.19 12.36
N VAL A 258 2.97 13.00 12.94
CA VAL A 258 3.57 13.93 13.90
C VAL A 258 4.95 14.43 13.49
N ARG A 259 5.30 14.28 12.22
CA ARG A 259 6.61 14.69 11.70
C ARG A 259 6.94 16.15 11.99
N ASP A 260 5.98 17.03 11.85
CA ASP A 260 6.15 18.47 12.07
C ASP A 260 6.34 18.81 13.56
N GLU A 261 5.59 18.15 14.46
CA GLU A 261 5.74 18.33 15.89
C GLU A 261 7.11 17.87 16.38
N VAL A 262 7.62 16.78 15.84
CA VAL A 262 8.96 16.29 16.13
C VAL A 262 10.03 17.26 15.60
N ALA A 263 9.89 17.72 14.36
CA ALA A 263 10.83 18.67 13.75
C ALA A 263 10.89 20.00 14.52
N ARG A 264 9.75 20.46 15.06
CA ARG A 264 9.67 21.68 15.90
C ARG A 264 10.05 21.44 17.37
N GLY A 265 10.38 20.21 17.76
CA GLY A 265 10.71 19.86 19.15
C GLY A 265 9.52 20.00 20.11
N VAL A 266 8.32 19.82 19.64
CA VAL A 266 7.09 19.77 20.47
C VAL A 266 6.88 18.37 21.03
N LEU A 267 7.13 17.36 20.20
CA LEU A 267 7.10 15.95 20.56
C LEU A 267 8.50 15.34 20.48
N TRP A 268 8.75 14.37 21.37
CA TRP A 268 10.00 13.60 21.36
C TRP A 268 9.69 12.10 21.27
N PRO A 269 10.33 11.39 20.34
CA PRO A 269 10.16 9.95 20.18
C PRO A 269 10.97 9.20 21.27
N LEU A 270 10.32 8.34 22.02
CA LEU A 270 10.92 7.66 23.17
C LEU A 270 11.63 6.34 22.80
N LEU A 271 11.14 5.60 21.80
CA LEU A 271 11.69 4.30 21.45
C LEU A 271 12.82 4.39 20.43
N TYR A 272 13.76 3.44 20.48
CA TYR A 272 14.66 3.17 19.37
C TYR A 272 13.91 2.48 18.22
N ALA A 273 14.40 2.62 16.99
CA ALA A 273 13.70 2.18 15.77
C ALA A 273 13.41 0.67 15.71
N ASP A 274 14.24 -0.15 16.35
CA ASP A 274 14.08 -1.61 16.45
C ASP A 274 12.98 -2.06 17.44
N LEU A 275 12.50 -1.12 18.26
CA LEU A 275 11.42 -1.35 19.22
C LEU A 275 10.06 -0.81 18.74
N GLU A 276 10.04 -0.09 17.62
CA GLU A 276 8.84 0.51 17.07
C GLU A 276 7.88 -0.57 16.53
N PRO A 277 6.64 -0.65 17.02
CA PRO A 277 5.64 -1.52 16.41
C PRO A 277 5.25 -0.99 15.03
N SER A 278 4.98 -1.91 14.12
CA SER A 278 4.49 -1.60 12.78
C SER A 278 3.42 -2.59 12.33
N TYR A 279 2.58 -2.18 11.41
CA TYR A 279 1.51 -2.99 10.84
C TYR A 279 1.18 -2.50 9.42
N GLU A 280 0.51 -3.36 8.66
CA GLU A 280 0.08 -3.02 7.32
C GLU A 280 -1.23 -2.24 7.34
N ILE A 281 -1.34 -1.23 6.49
CA ILE A 281 -2.57 -0.56 6.14
C ILE A 281 -3.09 -1.17 4.83
N TYR A 282 -4.38 -1.45 4.80
CA TYR A 282 -5.06 -2.09 3.67
C TYR A 282 -6.10 -1.16 3.07
N LEU A 283 -6.29 -1.29 1.77
CA LEU A 283 -7.52 -0.90 1.10
C LEU A 283 -8.44 -2.13 1.08
N LEU A 284 -9.66 -1.92 1.50
CA LEU A 284 -10.69 -2.94 1.55
C LEU A 284 -11.84 -2.61 0.61
N ALA A 285 -12.41 -3.63 0.03
CA ALA A 285 -13.66 -3.53 -0.71
C ALA A 285 -14.39 -4.87 -0.69
N ARG A 286 -15.69 -4.88 -1.01
CA ARG A 286 -16.43 -6.13 -1.16
C ARG A 286 -15.90 -6.95 -2.32
N ALA A 287 -15.87 -8.28 -2.14
CA ALA A 287 -15.50 -9.20 -3.20
C ALA A 287 -16.58 -9.27 -4.29
N GLU A 288 -17.85 -9.19 -3.93
CA GLU A 288 -19.04 -9.23 -4.80
C GLU A 288 -20.20 -8.44 -4.17
N PRO A 289 -21.10 -7.81 -4.94
CA PRO A 289 -21.16 -7.79 -6.41
C PRO A 289 -20.05 -6.95 -7.03
N ALA A 290 -19.82 -7.13 -8.35
CA ALA A 290 -18.86 -6.35 -9.10
C ALA A 290 -18.99 -4.85 -8.75
N ARG A 291 -17.88 -4.23 -8.40
CA ARG A 291 -17.79 -2.82 -8.04
C ARG A 291 -18.33 -1.97 -9.19
N ASP A 292 -19.02 -0.88 -8.86
CA ASP A 292 -19.39 0.09 -9.89
C ASP A 292 -18.15 0.68 -10.58
N THR A 293 -18.37 1.30 -11.75
CA THR A 293 -17.26 1.81 -12.57
C THR A 293 -16.43 2.87 -11.84
N ALA A 294 -17.06 3.76 -11.07
CA ALA A 294 -16.36 4.84 -10.36
C ALA A 294 -15.44 4.26 -9.28
N THR A 295 -15.94 3.31 -8.49
CA THR A 295 -15.17 2.61 -7.46
C THR A 295 -13.99 1.83 -8.04
N GLN A 296 -14.20 1.07 -9.14
CA GLN A 296 -13.11 0.32 -9.76
C GLN A 296 -12.01 1.23 -10.27
N LEU A 297 -12.37 2.36 -10.89
CA LEU A 297 -11.41 3.36 -11.37
C LEU A 297 -10.59 3.98 -10.23
N PHE A 298 -11.24 4.28 -9.11
CA PHE A 298 -10.56 4.81 -7.94
C PHE A 298 -9.54 3.81 -7.39
N ILE A 299 -9.94 2.56 -7.23
CA ILE A 299 -9.08 1.49 -6.73
C ILE A 299 -7.88 1.27 -7.66
N ASP A 300 -8.12 1.22 -8.99
CA ASP A 300 -7.05 1.06 -9.98
C ASP A 300 -6.06 2.22 -9.95
N GLU A 301 -6.53 3.47 -9.74
CA GLU A 301 -5.67 4.65 -9.60
C GLU A 301 -4.80 4.57 -8.33
N VAL A 302 -5.38 4.17 -7.19
CA VAL A 302 -4.66 4.01 -5.93
C VAL A 302 -3.53 2.99 -6.09
N PHE A 303 -3.83 1.79 -6.64
CA PHE A 303 -2.80 0.77 -6.82
C PHE A 303 -1.74 1.14 -7.85
N ARG A 304 -2.12 1.85 -8.89
CA ARG A 304 -1.14 2.34 -9.86
C ARG A 304 -0.11 3.27 -9.22
N ARG A 305 -0.53 4.15 -8.32
CA ARG A 305 0.36 5.08 -7.61
C ARG A 305 1.26 4.38 -6.61
N ILE A 306 0.70 3.51 -5.78
CA ILE A 306 1.47 2.76 -4.78
C ILE A 306 2.53 1.87 -5.44
N ARG A 307 2.18 1.16 -6.52
CA ARG A 307 3.13 0.32 -7.26
C ARG A 307 4.24 1.11 -7.95
N ALA A 308 3.95 2.33 -8.41
CA ALA A 308 4.96 3.17 -9.06
C ALA A 308 6.09 3.56 -8.10
N GLN A 309 5.79 3.71 -6.80
CA GLN A 309 6.77 4.11 -5.81
C GLN A 309 7.64 2.95 -5.30
N HIS A 310 7.11 1.74 -5.21
CA HIS A 310 7.92 0.56 -4.85
C HIS A 310 8.98 0.21 -5.90
N ARG A 311 9.01 0.93 -7.02
CA ARG A 311 9.93 0.73 -8.14
C ARG A 311 10.97 1.86 -8.31
N ALA A 312 10.82 2.97 -7.59
CA ALA A 312 11.75 4.09 -7.57
C ALA A 312 12.75 3.97 -6.42
#